data_18dee3cf9de27c64057741236ceb32db
#
_entry.id   18dee3cf9de27c64057741236ceb32db
#
_cell.length_a   1.000
_cell.length_b   1.000
_cell.length_c   1.000
_cell.angle_alpha   90.00
_cell.angle_beta   90.00
_cell.angle_gamma   90.00
#
_symmetry.space_group_name_H-M   'P 1'
#
loop_
_entity.id
_entity.type
_entity.pdbx_description
1 polymer ?
#
loop_
_entity_poly.entity_id
_entity_poly.type
_entity_poly.pdbx_seq_one_letter_code
_entity_poly.pdbx_strand_id
1 'polypeptide(L)'
;VLMTACASNGDDVKEITAQDLQHHNWELVQVDGKNIVLDENQKAARLEIGENLTANGNAGCNNFFGQAELKNNQLRIEKMGMTMKMCMEDQMKIENAMTQTLSNWSDITLTKDGLVLKNADHELTFTLRDWVN
;
A
#
# COMPACT_ATOMS: atom_id res chain seq x y z
N VAL A 1 -28.97 25.79 -5.92
CA VAL A 1 -28.48 25.10 -5.81
C VAL A 1 -27.96 24.50 -5.71
N LEU A 2 -28.14 24.39 -5.85
CA LEU A 2 -27.61 23.56 -5.75
C LEU A 2 -26.87 23.07 -5.57
N MET A 3 -26.93 23.09 -5.50
CA MET A 3 -26.19 22.42 -5.27
C MET A 3 -25.74 21.72 -5.12
N THR A 4 -25.97 21.55 -5.24
CA THR A 4 -25.59 20.68 -5.00
C THR A 4 -25.07 19.99 -4.98
N ALA A 5 -25.25 19.98 -5.30
CA ALA A 5 -24.80 19.13 -5.24
C ALA A 5 -24.16 18.66 -5.18
N CYS A 6 -24.10 18.74 -5.28
CA CYS A 6 -23.40 18.18 -5.18
C CYS A 6 -23.01 17.59 -4.66
N ALA A 7 -23.25 18.01 -4.68
CA ALA A 7 -22.77 17.29 -3.79
C ALA A 7 -22.75 16.06 -3.99
N SER A 8 -23.44 15.77 -4.24
CA SER A 8 -23.54 14.50 -4.22
C SER A 8 -22.48 13.83 -4.79
N ASN A 9 -21.83 14.28 -5.46
CA ASN A 9 -20.85 13.57 -5.89
C ASN A 9 -19.88 13.33 -5.02
N GLY A 10 -19.75 14.04 -4.17
CA GLY A 10 -18.89 13.79 -3.18
C GLY A 10 -19.17 12.61 -2.43
N ASP A 11 -20.33 12.15 -2.54
CA ASP A 11 -20.66 11.01 -1.78
C ASP A 11 -19.87 9.84 -2.21
N ASP A 12 -19.33 9.82 -3.34
CA ASP A 12 -18.55 8.68 -3.71
C ASP A 12 -17.13 8.75 -3.20
N VAL A 13 -16.73 9.87 -2.65
CA VAL A 13 -15.36 10.01 -2.18
C VAL A 13 -15.38 10.06 -0.67
N LYS A 14 -15.20 8.92 -0.08
CA LYS A 14 -15.15 8.81 1.36
C LYS A 14 -13.77 9.19 1.85
N GLU A 15 -13.71 9.95 2.90
CA GLU A 15 -12.43 10.24 3.53
C GLU A 15 -11.91 8.99 4.20
N ILE A 16 -10.67 8.64 3.91
CA ILE A 16 -10.06 7.43 4.46
C ILE A 16 -9.51 7.74 5.84
N THR A 17 -9.86 6.88 6.79
CA THR A 17 -9.46 7.08 8.18
C THR A 17 -8.46 6.01 8.61
N ALA A 18 -7.85 6.21 9.76
CA ALA A 18 -6.95 5.22 10.32
C ALA A 18 -7.65 3.88 10.54
N GLN A 19 -8.91 3.89 10.94
CA GLN A 19 -9.65 2.64 11.15
C GLN A 19 -9.83 1.86 9.86
N ASP A 20 -9.89 2.52 8.72
CA ASP A 20 -10.03 1.83 7.45
C ASP A 20 -8.78 1.05 7.10
N LEU A 21 -7.63 1.46 7.61
CA LEU A 21 -6.35 0.87 7.27
C LEU A 21 -5.79 -0.05 8.36
N GLN A 22 -6.09 0.23 9.62
CA GLN A 22 -5.54 -0.53 10.73
C GLN A 22 -6.02 -1.96 10.78
N HIS A 23 -5.17 -2.85 11.26
CA HIS A 23 -5.49 -4.25 11.50
C HIS A 23 -5.77 -5.03 10.22
N HIS A 24 -5.20 -4.57 9.12
CA HIS A 24 -5.36 -5.24 7.83
C HIS A 24 -4.00 -5.56 7.25
N ASN A 25 -3.99 -6.59 6.42
CA ASN A 25 -2.80 -7.05 5.72
C ASN A 25 -3.14 -7.07 4.23
N TRP A 26 -2.32 -6.41 3.43
CA TRP A 26 -2.53 -6.33 1.98
C TRP A 26 -1.36 -6.97 1.25
N GLU A 27 -1.68 -7.78 0.25
CA GLU A 27 -0.68 -8.43 -0.57
C GLU A 27 -0.56 -7.70 -1.90
N LEU A 28 0.66 -7.38 -2.30
CA LEU A 28 0.90 -6.68 -3.56
C LEU A 28 0.68 -7.63 -4.73
N VAL A 29 -0.18 -7.26 -5.66
CA VAL A 29 -0.49 -8.11 -6.82
C VAL A 29 -0.15 -7.46 -8.15
N GLN A 30 -0.05 -6.13 -8.21
CA GLN A 30 0.36 -5.44 -9.44
C GLN A 30 1.26 -4.26 -9.12
N VAL A 31 2.20 -4.01 -10.02
CA VAL A 31 3.04 -2.82 -10.00
C VAL A 31 2.89 -2.17 -11.36
N ASP A 32 2.46 -0.90 -11.37
CA ASP A 32 2.28 -0.10 -12.59
C ASP A 32 1.38 -0.81 -13.61
N GLY A 33 0.34 -1.47 -13.09
CA GLY A 33 -0.65 -2.15 -13.93
C GLY A 33 -0.25 -3.54 -14.41
N LYS A 34 0.93 -4.02 -14.03
CA LYS A 34 1.40 -5.34 -14.45
C LYS A 34 1.29 -6.33 -13.32
N ASN A 35 0.76 -7.50 -13.59
CA ASN A 35 0.64 -8.54 -12.58
C ASN A 35 2.02 -9.04 -12.16
N ILE A 36 2.16 -9.28 -10.88
CA ILE A 36 3.38 -9.87 -10.35
C ILE A 36 3.29 -11.38 -10.50
N VAL A 37 4.35 -11.97 -11.06
CA VAL A 37 4.45 -13.43 -11.19
C VAL A 37 5.49 -13.88 -10.20
N LEU A 38 5.09 -14.80 -9.31
CA LEU A 38 5.98 -15.32 -8.28
C LEU A 38 6.42 -16.73 -8.62
N ASP A 39 7.70 -17.03 -8.38
CA ASP A 39 8.20 -18.40 -8.44
C ASP A 39 7.74 -19.10 -7.18
N GLU A 40 7.79 -20.42 -7.18
CA GLU A 40 7.30 -21.18 -6.04
C GLU A 40 8.09 -20.93 -4.76
N ASN A 41 9.30 -20.40 -4.86
CA ASN A 41 10.09 -20.10 -3.67
C ASN A 41 10.01 -18.63 -3.25
N GLN A 42 9.21 -17.85 -3.94
CA GLN A 42 9.08 -16.42 -3.62
C GLN A 42 7.81 -16.17 -2.85
N LYS A 43 7.89 -15.21 -1.94
CA LYS A 43 6.71 -14.75 -1.22
C LYS A 43 6.28 -13.42 -1.80
N ALA A 44 4.99 -13.15 -1.79
CA ALA A 44 4.48 -11.88 -2.27
C ALA A 44 4.93 -10.74 -1.36
N ALA A 45 5.18 -9.59 -1.95
CA ALA A 45 5.38 -8.38 -1.16
C ALA A 45 4.07 -8.05 -0.47
N ARG A 46 4.14 -7.47 0.71
CA ARG A 46 2.93 -7.19 1.49
C ARG A 46 3.12 -5.98 2.37
N LEU A 47 2.00 -5.39 2.73
CA LEU A 47 1.94 -4.24 3.62
C LEU A 47 0.94 -4.54 4.72
N GLU A 48 1.34 -4.41 5.95
CA GLU A 48 0.47 -4.56 7.09
C GLU A 48 0.43 -3.26 7.86
N ILE A 49 -0.77 -2.78 8.14
CA ILE A 49 -0.96 -1.59 8.97
C ILE A 49 -1.59 -2.04 10.28
N GLY A 50 -0.89 -1.82 11.36
CA GLY A 50 -1.37 -2.21 12.67
C GLY A 50 -1.94 -1.04 13.45
N GLU A 51 -2.00 -1.22 14.75
CA GLU A 51 -2.55 -0.22 15.65
C GLU A 51 -1.74 1.06 15.60
N ASN A 52 -2.40 2.19 15.69
CA ASN A 52 -1.75 3.51 15.64
C ASN A 52 -0.97 3.74 14.34
N LEU A 53 -1.43 3.09 13.26
CA LEU A 53 -0.83 3.20 11.92
C LEU A 53 0.64 2.75 11.89
N THR A 54 1.03 1.83 12.75
CA THR A 54 2.34 1.22 12.59
C THR A 54 2.34 0.41 11.31
N ALA A 55 3.42 0.48 10.55
CA ALA A 55 3.51 -0.20 9.27
C ALA A 55 4.65 -1.20 9.26
N ASN A 56 4.42 -2.34 8.64
CA ASN A 56 5.48 -3.30 8.42
C ASN A 56 5.10 -4.22 7.28
N GLY A 57 6.04 -4.98 6.80
CA GLY A 57 5.78 -5.91 5.73
C GLY A 57 7.04 -6.38 5.05
N ASN A 58 6.89 -6.84 3.83
CA ASN A 58 8.00 -7.26 2.99
C ASN A 58 7.88 -6.54 1.65
N ALA A 59 8.96 -5.93 1.22
CA ALA A 59 8.94 -5.10 0.02
C ALA A 59 9.29 -5.86 -1.26
N GLY A 60 9.38 -7.18 -1.15
CA GLY A 60 9.78 -8.03 -2.27
C GLY A 60 11.02 -8.84 -1.94
N CYS A 61 11.97 -8.25 -1.28
CA CYS A 61 13.19 -8.90 -0.80
C CYS A 61 13.34 -8.69 0.70
N ASN A 62 13.35 -7.44 1.11
CA ASN A 62 13.63 -7.11 2.50
C ASN A 62 12.36 -6.79 3.28
N ASN A 63 12.40 -7.07 4.57
CA ASN A 63 11.33 -6.66 5.47
C ASN A 63 11.50 -5.18 5.78
N PHE A 64 10.38 -4.48 5.97
CA PHE A 64 10.41 -3.08 6.33
C PHE A 64 9.47 -2.81 7.51
N PHE A 65 9.69 -1.69 8.16
CA PHE A 65 8.83 -1.22 9.23
C PHE A 65 8.95 0.30 9.31
N GLY A 66 7.96 0.94 9.85
CA GLY A 66 7.96 2.38 10.01
C GLY A 66 6.65 2.86 10.57
N GLN A 67 6.46 4.17 10.52
CA GLN A 67 5.24 4.80 11.00
C GLN A 67 4.48 5.35 9.80
N ALA A 68 3.29 4.84 9.57
CA ALA A 68 2.45 5.35 8.49
C ALA A 68 1.83 6.67 8.92
N GLU A 69 1.67 7.55 7.95
CA GLU A 69 0.99 8.81 8.12
C GLU A 69 -0.13 8.90 7.10
N LEU A 70 -1.26 9.42 7.52
CA LEU A 70 -2.43 9.55 6.67
C LEU A 70 -2.85 11.01 6.65
N LYS A 71 -2.96 11.60 5.47
CA LYS A 71 -3.34 13.00 5.33
C LYS A 71 -3.97 13.23 3.97
N ASN A 72 -5.14 13.82 3.93
CA ASN A 72 -5.82 14.15 2.67
C ASN A 72 -5.94 12.95 1.73
N ASN A 73 -6.27 11.81 2.27
CA ASN A 73 -6.39 10.53 1.53
C ASN A 73 -5.08 10.13 0.84
N GLN A 74 -3.97 10.52 1.44
CA GLN A 74 -2.64 10.06 1.01
C GLN A 74 -1.94 9.38 2.16
N LEU A 75 -1.07 8.44 1.83
CA LEU A 75 -0.33 7.66 2.80
C LEU A 75 1.17 7.81 2.55
N ARG A 76 1.93 7.86 3.63
CA ARG A 76 3.38 7.84 3.58
C ARG A 76 3.88 7.08 4.80
N ILE A 77 4.98 6.35 4.65
CA ILE A 77 5.63 5.71 5.79
C ILE A 77 6.90 6.49 6.11
N GLU A 78 6.97 7.05 7.32
CA GLU A 78 8.13 7.78 7.76
C GLU A 78 9.09 6.90 8.49
N LYS A 79 10.36 7.25 8.44
CA LYS A 79 11.41 6.56 9.19
C LYS A 79 11.43 5.08 8.88
N MET A 80 11.30 4.75 7.62
CA MET A 80 11.25 3.35 7.21
C MET A 80 12.60 2.69 7.45
N GLY A 81 12.60 1.63 8.24
CA GLY A 81 13.77 0.77 8.40
C GLY A 81 13.60 -0.47 7.56
N MET A 82 14.69 -1.04 7.11
CA MET A 82 14.65 -2.23 6.27
C MET A 82 15.83 -3.13 6.55
N THR A 83 15.63 -4.44 6.37
CA THR A 83 16.77 -5.36 6.32
C THR A 83 17.53 -5.14 5.00
N MET A 84 18.73 -5.65 4.93
CA MET A 84 19.62 -5.33 3.80
C MET A 84 20.11 -6.58 3.09
N LYS A 85 19.17 -7.38 2.60
CA LYS A 85 19.52 -8.57 1.82
C LYS A 85 19.57 -8.20 0.35
N MET A 86 20.31 -8.97 -0.41
CA MET A 86 20.32 -8.85 -1.87
C MET A 86 19.57 -10.04 -2.44
N CYS A 87 18.61 -9.77 -3.28
CA CYS A 87 17.80 -10.78 -3.93
C CYS A 87 17.97 -10.70 -5.45
N MET A 88 17.19 -11.49 -6.17
CA MET A 88 17.22 -11.48 -7.62
C MET A 88 16.71 -10.14 -8.15
N GLU A 89 17.09 -9.84 -9.38
CA GLU A 89 16.76 -8.55 -9.99
C GLU A 89 15.26 -8.26 -9.99
N ASP A 90 14.44 -9.25 -10.28
CA ASP A 90 12.99 -9.04 -10.30
C ASP A 90 12.46 -8.66 -8.94
N GLN A 91 12.97 -9.27 -7.88
CA GLN A 91 12.55 -8.95 -6.53
C GLN A 91 13.01 -7.56 -6.13
N MET A 92 14.19 -7.16 -6.57
CA MET A 92 14.71 -5.82 -6.27
C MET A 92 13.92 -4.74 -7.00
N LYS A 93 13.41 -5.03 -8.19
CA LYS A 93 12.56 -4.07 -8.89
C LYS A 93 11.26 -3.85 -8.14
N ILE A 94 10.66 -4.91 -7.63
CA ILE A 94 9.45 -4.80 -6.82
C ILE A 94 9.76 -4.00 -5.56
N GLU A 95 10.88 -4.28 -4.92
CA GLU A 95 11.26 -3.57 -3.71
C GLU A 95 11.46 -2.09 -3.96
N ASN A 96 12.10 -1.73 -5.06
CA ASN A 96 12.30 -0.32 -5.39
C ASN A 96 10.95 0.38 -5.61
N ALA A 97 10.03 -0.26 -6.30
CA ALA A 97 8.70 0.31 -6.52
C ALA A 97 7.96 0.49 -5.19
N MET A 98 8.02 -0.52 -4.32
CA MET A 98 7.38 -0.46 -3.01
C MET A 98 7.97 0.67 -2.17
N THR A 99 9.29 0.74 -2.07
CA THR A 99 9.92 1.74 -1.20
C THR A 99 9.72 3.15 -1.73
N GLN A 100 9.81 3.34 -3.04
CA GLN A 100 9.60 4.67 -3.63
C GLN A 100 8.17 5.14 -3.42
N THR A 101 7.21 4.23 -3.51
CA THR A 101 5.82 4.60 -3.30
C THR A 101 5.51 4.85 -1.83
N LEU A 102 5.96 3.95 -0.96
CA LEU A 102 5.62 4.03 0.47
C LEU A 102 6.35 5.16 1.19
N SER A 103 7.53 5.54 0.71
CA SER A 103 8.30 6.61 1.35
C SER A 103 7.83 8.01 0.96
N ASN A 104 6.97 8.10 -0.01
CA ASN A 104 6.45 9.37 -0.51
C ASN A 104 4.94 9.39 -0.38
N TRP A 105 4.36 10.59 -0.36
CA TRP A 105 2.91 10.69 -0.30
C TRP A 105 2.30 10.05 -1.53
N SER A 106 1.40 9.13 -1.34
CA SER A 106 0.73 8.41 -2.42
C SER A 106 -0.77 8.46 -2.20
N ASP A 107 -1.51 8.68 -3.26
CA ASP A 107 -2.97 8.72 -3.21
C ASP A 107 -3.50 7.33 -2.90
N ILE A 108 -4.48 7.27 -2.03
CA ILE A 108 -5.09 6.02 -1.61
C ILE A 108 -6.43 5.85 -2.30
N THR A 109 -6.63 4.68 -2.90
CA THR A 109 -7.96 4.25 -3.33
C THR A 109 -8.24 2.96 -2.58
N LEU A 110 -9.28 2.97 -1.76
CA LEU A 110 -9.63 1.81 -0.98
C LEU A 110 -10.92 1.22 -1.52
N THR A 111 -10.87 -0.05 -1.88
CA THR A 111 -12.05 -0.76 -2.37
C THR A 111 -12.41 -1.85 -1.38
N LYS A 112 -13.51 -2.52 -1.64
CA LYS A 112 -13.94 -3.61 -0.80
C LYS A 112 -12.89 -4.71 -0.69
N ASP A 113 -12.19 -4.97 -1.80
CA ASP A 113 -11.26 -6.09 -1.86
C ASP A 113 -9.81 -5.71 -1.88
N GLY A 114 -9.49 -4.46 -1.87
CA GLY A 114 -8.09 -4.08 -2.01
C GLY A 114 -7.79 -2.62 -1.80
N LEU A 115 -6.56 -2.28 -2.13
CA LEU A 115 -5.99 -0.97 -1.88
C LEU A 115 -5.11 -0.61 -3.06
N VAL A 116 -5.19 0.62 -3.54
CA VAL A 116 -4.27 1.12 -4.57
C VAL A 116 -3.56 2.33 -4.00
N LEU A 117 -2.24 2.35 -4.12
CA LEU A 117 -1.41 3.49 -3.75
C LEU A 117 -0.73 4.00 -5.02
N LYS A 118 -0.93 5.27 -5.31
CA LYS A 118 -0.42 5.84 -6.55
C LYS A 118 0.22 7.19 -6.33
N ASN A 119 1.40 7.37 -6.90
CA ASN A 119 2.03 8.68 -6.95
C ASN A 119 2.57 8.92 -8.37
N ALA A 120 3.40 9.94 -8.54
CA ALA A 120 3.90 10.29 -9.87
C ALA A 120 4.78 9.20 -10.49
N ASP A 121 5.40 8.37 -9.64
CA ASP A 121 6.37 7.39 -10.11
C ASP A 121 5.81 5.99 -10.30
N HIS A 122 4.90 5.58 -9.43
CA HIS A 122 4.42 4.20 -9.43
C HIS A 122 2.98 4.08 -8.99
N GLU A 123 2.36 2.98 -9.38
CA GLU A 123 1.04 2.60 -8.88
C GLU A 123 1.14 1.17 -8.36
N LEU A 124 0.80 0.99 -7.09
CA LEU A 124 0.83 -0.32 -6.44
C LEU A 124 -0.61 -0.77 -6.18
N THR A 125 -0.93 -1.98 -6.61
CA THR A 125 -2.27 -2.55 -6.37
C THR A 125 -2.14 -3.74 -5.43
N PHE A 126 -2.89 -3.67 -4.33
CA PHE A 126 -2.85 -4.70 -3.31
C PHE A 126 -4.22 -5.34 -3.19
N THR A 127 -4.25 -6.60 -2.82
CA THR A 127 -5.49 -7.28 -2.49
C THR A 127 -5.51 -7.54 -0.97
N LEU A 128 -6.70 -7.48 -0.39
CA LEU A 128 -6.86 -7.67 1.05
C LEU A 128 -6.64 -9.14 1.39
N ARG A 129 -5.74 -9.39 2.33
CA ARG A 129 -5.39 -10.73 2.77
C ARG A 129 -5.34 -10.80 4.27
N ASP A 130 -6.46 -10.45 4.90
CA ASP A 130 -6.51 -10.51 6.35
C ASP A 130 -6.29 -11.95 6.82
N TRP A 131 -5.83 -12.07 8.06
CA TRP A 131 -5.52 -13.37 8.62
C TRP A 131 -6.78 -14.22 8.71
N VAL A 132 -6.66 -15.45 8.28
CA VAL A 132 -7.76 -16.40 8.33
C VAL A 132 -7.52 -17.33 9.51
N ASN A 133 -8.53 -17.50 10.30
CA ASN A 133 -8.43 -18.40 11.46
C ASN A 133 -8.98 -19.77 11.16
#